data_521ed945d3d3634223053f72488263ce
#
_entry.id   521ed945d3d3634223053f72488263ce
#
_cell.length_a   1.000
_cell.length_b   1.000
_cell.length_c   1.000
_cell.angle_alpha   90.00
_cell.angle_beta   90.00
_cell.angle_gamma   90.00
#
_symmetry.space_group_name_H-M   'P 1'
#
loop_
_entity.id
_entity.type
_entity.pdbx_description
1 polymer ?
#
loop_
_entity_poly.entity_id
_entity_poly.type
_entity_poly.pdbx_seq_one_letter_code
_entity_poly.pdbx_strand_id
1 'polypeptide(L)'
;MRIRQPPLFPLALLLSCLAFAQQPSTNFTWPEGKRAALSLSFDDARQSQVDVGVALLDKHKVKATFYVVPSAVELRLEGWKKVVASGHEIGNHSLNHPCTGNFPWSRQKALEDYTVEKMRDELKQANRRIKELLGVTAESFAYPCGQTFVGRGIDTKSYVPLVATLFSSGRTWQDETPNDPGFCDLAQATGVEMDGRDFEQILPILEKARETGQWVVLAGHEIGQDGQQTTRVTMLEKLMSYANDPANKIWIAPVGTIARHIRERRGEK
;
A
#
# COMPACT_ATOMS: atom_id res chain seq x y z
N MET A 1 -78.38 -9.95 -16.09
CA MET A 1 -77.59 -8.78 -15.70
C MET A 1 -76.11 -9.21 -15.70
N ARG A 2 -75.38 -8.82 -16.78
CA ARG A 2 -73.98 -9.21 -16.97
C ARG A 2 -73.11 -8.03 -16.49
N ILE A 3 -72.32 -8.24 -15.45
CA ILE A 3 -71.39 -7.27 -14.90
C ILE A 3 -70.10 -7.35 -15.78
N ARG A 4 -69.76 -6.25 -16.48
CA ARG A 4 -68.52 -6.10 -17.20
C ARG A 4 -67.41 -5.69 -16.23
N GLN A 5 -66.36 -6.48 -16.18
CA GLN A 5 -65.10 -6.12 -15.51
C GLN A 5 -64.31 -5.10 -16.37
N PRO A 6 -63.68 -4.08 -15.71
CA PRO A 6 -62.82 -3.14 -16.43
C PRO A 6 -61.44 -3.78 -16.75
N PRO A 7 -60.76 -3.34 -17.84
CA PRO A 7 -59.46 -3.86 -18.22
C PRO A 7 -58.37 -3.43 -17.24
N LEU A 8 -57.56 -4.41 -16.82
CA LEU A 8 -56.30 -4.20 -16.10
C LEU A 8 -55.23 -3.69 -17.03
N PHE A 9 -54.80 -2.44 -16.85
CA PHE A 9 -53.58 -1.93 -17.52
C PHE A 9 -52.35 -2.38 -16.74
N PRO A 10 -51.31 -2.96 -17.40
CA PRO A 10 -50.07 -3.28 -16.71
C PRO A 10 -49.29 -1.99 -16.47
N LEU A 11 -49.04 -1.70 -15.19
CA LEU A 11 -48.15 -0.64 -14.74
C LEU A 11 -46.74 -1.07 -15.02
N ALA A 12 -46.13 -0.60 -16.12
CA ALA A 12 -44.73 -0.80 -16.43
C ALA A 12 -43.88 0.05 -15.45
N LEU A 13 -43.27 -0.61 -14.47
CA LEU A 13 -42.26 0.00 -13.62
C LEU A 13 -40.99 0.22 -14.44
N LEU A 14 -40.79 1.45 -14.91
CA LEU A 14 -39.51 1.92 -15.43
C LEU A 14 -38.53 2.05 -14.24
N LEU A 15 -37.71 1.01 -14.01
CA LEU A 15 -36.50 1.14 -13.19
C LEU A 15 -35.49 1.99 -13.99
N SER A 16 -35.47 3.28 -13.72
CA SER A 16 -34.36 4.14 -14.12
C SER A 16 -33.14 3.78 -13.25
N CYS A 17 -32.21 2.99 -13.81
CA CYS A 17 -30.87 2.89 -13.29
C CYS A 17 -30.22 4.28 -13.34
N LEU A 18 -30.29 5.01 -12.24
CA LEU A 18 -29.42 6.15 -12.02
C LEU A 18 -27.99 5.60 -11.91
N ALA A 19 -27.28 5.61 -13.02
CA ALA A 19 -25.83 5.51 -13.00
C ALA A 19 -25.35 6.73 -12.18
N PHE A 20 -24.96 6.50 -10.94
CA PHE A 20 -24.19 7.48 -10.19
C PHE A 20 -22.87 7.65 -10.96
N ALA A 21 -22.83 8.65 -11.83
CA ALA A 21 -21.56 9.13 -12.36
C ALA A 21 -20.74 9.58 -11.14
N GLN A 22 -19.71 8.79 -10.81
CA GLN A 22 -18.76 9.13 -9.77
C GLN A 22 -18.16 10.48 -10.15
N GLN A 23 -18.44 11.52 -9.36
CA GLN A 23 -17.85 12.83 -9.60
C GLN A 23 -16.33 12.66 -9.58
N PRO A 24 -15.59 13.24 -10.55
CA PRO A 24 -14.14 13.18 -10.51
C PRO A 24 -13.69 13.78 -9.17
N SER A 25 -12.94 12.99 -8.41
CA SER A 25 -12.34 13.44 -7.17
C SER A 25 -11.57 14.72 -7.45
N THR A 26 -11.76 15.70 -6.61
CA THR A 26 -11.04 16.97 -6.44
C THR A 26 -9.97 17.30 -7.50
N ASN A 27 -9.82 18.59 -7.83
CA ASN A 27 -8.74 19.17 -8.68
C ASN A 27 -7.32 18.90 -8.11
N PHE A 28 -7.03 17.67 -7.66
CA PHE A 28 -5.71 17.33 -7.17
C PHE A 28 -4.73 17.26 -8.35
N THR A 29 -3.62 17.97 -8.24
CA THR A 29 -2.63 18.05 -9.31
C THR A 29 -1.36 17.31 -8.94
N TRP A 30 -1.03 16.31 -9.74
CA TRP A 30 0.24 15.60 -9.67
C TRP A 30 1.36 16.43 -10.35
N PRO A 31 2.64 16.19 -10.00
CA PRO A 31 3.77 16.88 -10.60
C PRO A 31 3.83 16.70 -12.13
N GLU A 32 4.40 17.67 -12.85
CA GLU A 32 4.71 17.58 -14.28
C GLU A 32 3.55 17.18 -15.19
N GLY A 33 2.31 17.51 -14.81
CA GLY A 33 1.11 17.17 -15.59
C GLY A 33 0.78 15.67 -15.60
N LYS A 34 1.30 14.91 -14.65
CA LYS A 34 0.92 13.51 -14.43
C LYS A 34 -0.56 13.43 -14.04
N ARG A 35 -1.18 12.29 -14.32
CA ARG A 35 -2.61 12.05 -14.07
C ARG A 35 -2.88 11.10 -12.92
N ALA A 36 -1.90 10.28 -12.55
CA ALA A 36 -1.97 9.36 -11.41
C ALA A 36 -0.60 9.24 -10.77
N ALA A 37 -0.58 8.71 -9.53
CA ALA A 37 0.65 8.30 -8.88
C ALA A 37 0.67 6.79 -8.66
N LEU A 38 1.88 6.20 -8.66
CA LEU A 38 2.13 4.79 -8.42
C LEU A 38 3.29 4.64 -7.43
N SER A 39 3.11 3.83 -6.39
CA SER A 39 4.20 3.38 -5.53
C SER A 39 4.31 1.86 -5.59
N LEU A 40 5.54 1.36 -5.70
CA LEU A 40 5.85 -0.04 -5.48
C LEU A 40 6.36 -0.20 -4.06
N SER A 41 5.78 -1.13 -3.30
CA SER A 41 6.20 -1.42 -1.93
C SER A 41 6.37 -2.91 -1.71
N PHE A 42 7.36 -3.28 -0.88
CA PHE A 42 7.70 -4.67 -0.59
C PHE A 42 7.89 -4.84 0.91
N ASP A 43 7.32 -5.90 1.47
CA ASP A 43 7.27 -6.15 2.92
C ASP A 43 8.29 -7.19 3.37
N ASP A 44 8.56 -7.25 4.68
CA ASP A 44 9.32 -8.27 5.41
C ASP A 44 10.84 -8.26 5.24
N ALA A 45 11.42 -7.44 4.40
CA ALA A 45 12.84 -7.49 4.06
C ALA A 45 13.29 -8.88 3.53
N ARG A 46 12.50 -9.44 2.61
CA ARG A 46 12.80 -10.75 2.00
C ARG A 46 14.11 -10.71 1.21
N GLN A 47 14.85 -11.83 1.18
CA GLN A 47 16.17 -11.87 0.54
C GLN A 47 16.11 -11.60 -0.97
N SER A 48 15.09 -12.08 -1.66
CA SER A 48 14.92 -11.84 -3.11
C SER A 48 14.73 -10.35 -3.47
N GLN A 49 14.28 -9.53 -2.53
CA GLN A 49 14.19 -8.08 -2.73
C GLN A 49 15.57 -7.46 -2.97
N VAL A 50 16.58 -7.91 -2.22
CA VAL A 50 17.97 -7.50 -2.39
C VAL A 50 18.65 -8.23 -3.56
N ASP A 51 18.49 -9.56 -3.62
CA ASP A 51 19.24 -10.40 -4.55
C ASP A 51 18.76 -10.28 -6.00
N VAL A 52 17.47 -9.94 -6.22
CA VAL A 52 16.81 -9.82 -7.54
C VAL A 52 16.19 -8.45 -7.75
N GLY A 53 15.39 -7.99 -6.78
CA GLY A 53 14.50 -6.85 -6.95
C GLY A 53 15.21 -5.54 -7.19
N VAL A 54 16.24 -5.22 -6.40
CA VAL A 54 16.94 -3.93 -6.48
C VAL A 54 17.58 -3.74 -7.86
N ALA A 55 18.27 -4.76 -8.38
CA ALA A 55 18.88 -4.68 -9.72
C ALA A 55 17.82 -4.44 -10.81
N LEU A 56 16.65 -5.08 -10.68
CA LEU A 56 15.55 -4.90 -11.61
C LEU A 56 14.96 -3.47 -11.54
N LEU A 57 14.71 -2.96 -10.34
CA LEU A 57 14.21 -1.61 -10.12
C LEU A 57 15.18 -0.55 -10.65
N ASP A 58 16.48 -0.70 -10.37
CA ASP A 58 17.51 0.22 -10.83
C ASP A 58 17.69 0.20 -12.35
N LYS A 59 17.59 -0.97 -13.00
CA LYS A 59 17.55 -1.12 -14.46
C LYS A 59 16.45 -0.24 -15.08
N HIS A 60 15.29 -0.18 -14.46
CA HIS A 60 14.15 0.63 -14.90
C HIS A 60 14.14 2.06 -14.33
N LYS A 61 15.17 2.44 -13.55
CA LYS A 61 15.28 3.75 -12.87
C LYS A 61 14.07 4.05 -11.96
N VAL A 62 13.50 3.02 -11.36
CA VAL A 62 12.36 3.11 -10.44
C VAL A 62 12.88 2.99 -9.01
N LYS A 63 12.39 3.85 -8.12
CA LYS A 63 12.62 3.73 -6.68
C LYS A 63 11.36 3.23 -6.00
N ALA A 64 11.53 2.24 -5.12
CA ALA A 64 10.46 1.59 -4.36
C ALA A 64 10.62 1.84 -2.87
N THR A 65 9.61 1.48 -2.09
CA THR A 65 9.62 1.46 -0.63
C THR A 65 9.75 0.02 -0.15
N PHE A 66 10.70 -0.23 0.76
CA PHE A 66 10.87 -1.51 1.42
C PHE A 66 10.51 -1.38 2.89
N TYR A 67 9.43 -2.01 3.30
CA TYR A 67 9.00 -2.06 4.69
C TYR A 67 9.70 -3.23 5.40
N VAL A 68 10.65 -2.89 6.26
CA VAL A 68 11.59 -3.88 6.77
C VAL A 68 11.30 -4.29 8.22
N VAL A 69 11.44 -5.58 8.49
CA VAL A 69 11.58 -6.15 9.83
C VAL A 69 13.09 -6.21 10.13
N PRO A 70 13.59 -5.54 11.20
CA PRO A 70 15.03 -5.40 11.43
C PRO A 70 15.83 -6.71 11.48
N SER A 71 15.27 -7.76 12.07
CA SER A 71 15.93 -9.08 12.14
C SER A 71 16.13 -9.72 10.76
N ALA A 72 15.26 -9.45 9.81
CA ALA A 72 15.41 -9.93 8.42
C ALA A 72 16.46 -9.12 7.64
N VAL A 73 16.61 -7.82 7.95
CA VAL A 73 17.68 -6.97 7.38
C VAL A 73 19.07 -7.52 7.73
N GLU A 74 19.25 -8.03 8.94
CA GLU A 74 20.54 -8.57 9.40
C GLU A 74 21.04 -9.73 8.55
N LEU A 75 20.14 -10.51 7.95
CA LEU A 75 20.48 -11.66 7.09
C LEU A 75 21.16 -11.25 5.76
N ARG A 76 20.96 -10.02 5.32
CA ARG A 76 21.51 -9.45 4.09
C ARG A 76 21.98 -8.00 4.28
N LEU A 77 22.59 -7.69 5.43
CA LEU A 77 22.90 -6.32 5.87
C LEU A 77 23.62 -5.48 4.79
N GLU A 78 24.68 -6.02 4.18
CA GLU A 78 25.42 -5.28 3.15
C GLU A 78 24.59 -5.03 1.87
N GLY A 79 23.68 -5.94 1.55
CA GLY A 79 22.71 -5.74 0.49
C GLY A 79 21.75 -4.60 0.81
N TRP A 80 21.19 -4.57 2.02
CA TRP A 80 20.28 -3.52 2.46
C TRP A 80 20.94 -2.14 2.55
N LYS A 81 22.23 -2.07 2.92
CA LYS A 81 23.00 -0.81 2.84
C LYS A 81 23.10 -0.31 1.40
N LYS A 82 23.24 -1.21 0.42
CA LYS A 82 23.24 -0.84 -1.02
C LYS A 82 21.85 -0.35 -1.45
N VAL A 83 20.75 -0.97 -0.96
CA VAL A 83 19.38 -0.50 -1.20
C VAL A 83 19.22 0.96 -0.79
N VAL A 84 19.68 1.32 0.42
CA VAL A 84 19.69 2.70 0.90
C VAL A 84 20.54 3.60 0.02
N ALA A 85 21.77 3.19 -0.29
CA ALA A 85 22.69 3.96 -1.14
C ALA A 85 22.15 4.19 -2.56
N SER A 86 21.35 3.27 -3.08
CA SER A 86 20.66 3.41 -4.37
C SER A 86 19.45 4.35 -4.31
N GLY A 87 19.11 4.89 -3.14
CA GLY A 87 18.00 5.86 -2.98
C GLY A 87 16.60 5.25 -2.95
N HIS A 88 16.47 3.96 -2.62
CA HIS A 88 15.18 3.37 -2.26
C HIS A 88 14.78 3.80 -0.85
N GLU A 89 13.49 3.87 -0.61
CA GLU A 89 12.94 4.18 0.71
C GLU A 89 12.94 2.94 1.60
N ILE A 90 13.35 3.12 2.86
CA ILE A 90 13.18 2.13 3.93
C ILE A 90 12.04 2.60 4.84
N GLY A 91 11.00 1.80 4.93
CA GLY A 91 9.88 1.96 5.85
C GLY A 91 9.94 0.98 7.02
N ASN A 92 9.16 1.24 8.06
CA ASN A 92 9.06 0.40 9.25
C ASN A 92 7.96 -0.67 9.07
N HIS A 93 8.28 -1.93 9.36
CA HIS A 93 7.30 -3.04 9.37
C HIS A 93 7.22 -3.70 10.76
N SER A 94 7.34 -2.91 11.81
CA SER A 94 7.47 -3.31 13.22
C SER A 94 8.75 -4.09 13.54
N LEU A 95 8.95 -4.40 14.83
CA LEU A 95 10.11 -5.15 15.29
C LEU A 95 9.90 -6.67 15.14
N ASN A 96 8.70 -7.15 15.51
CA ASN A 96 8.38 -8.56 15.64
C ASN A 96 7.30 -9.05 14.66
N HIS A 97 6.78 -8.18 13.80
CA HIS A 97 5.71 -8.50 12.85
C HIS A 97 4.48 -9.13 13.53
N PRO A 98 3.83 -8.45 14.51
CA PRO A 98 2.65 -9.00 15.18
C PRO A 98 1.43 -8.99 14.27
N CYS A 99 0.75 -10.14 14.17
CA CYS A 99 -0.54 -10.30 13.49
C CYS A 99 -1.56 -10.94 14.44
N THR A 100 -2.80 -11.09 13.99
CA THR A 100 -3.82 -11.82 14.77
C THR A 100 -3.35 -13.24 15.14
N GLY A 101 -3.68 -13.70 16.34
CA GLY A 101 -3.41 -15.06 16.80
C GLY A 101 -4.19 -16.16 16.04
N ASN A 102 -5.05 -15.80 15.08
CA ASN A 102 -5.64 -16.73 14.12
C ASN A 102 -4.57 -17.37 13.22
N PHE A 103 -3.46 -16.67 12.98
CA PHE A 103 -2.26 -17.28 12.41
C PHE A 103 -1.49 -18.04 13.49
N PRO A 104 -1.33 -19.38 13.40
CA PRO A 104 -0.63 -20.18 14.42
C PRO A 104 0.77 -19.67 14.75
N TRP A 105 1.51 -19.16 13.76
CA TRP A 105 2.85 -18.61 13.91
C TRP A 105 2.90 -17.27 14.67
N SER A 106 1.77 -16.54 14.73
CA SER A 106 1.67 -15.24 15.42
C SER A 106 1.21 -15.32 16.88
N ARG A 107 0.75 -16.47 17.35
CA ARG A 107 0.10 -16.61 18.68
C ARG A 107 0.92 -16.10 19.86
N GLN A 108 2.25 -16.23 19.82
CA GLN A 108 3.12 -15.75 20.90
C GLN A 108 3.34 -14.23 20.89
N LYS A 109 2.91 -13.57 19.82
CA LYS A 109 3.01 -12.12 19.60
C LYS A 109 1.73 -11.58 18.95
N ALA A 110 0.59 -12.15 19.32
CA ALA A 110 -0.71 -11.82 18.73
C ALA A 110 -1.11 -10.37 19.06
N LEU A 111 -1.68 -9.67 18.07
CA LEU A 111 -2.20 -8.30 18.25
C LEU A 111 -3.26 -8.23 19.34
N GLU A 112 -3.99 -9.31 19.56
CA GLU A 112 -4.99 -9.46 20.63
C GLU A 112 -4.36 -9.32 22.04
N ASP A 113 -3.07 -9.57 22.18
CA ASP A 113 -2.32 -9.47 23.44
C ASP A 113 -1.42 -8.21 23.51
N TYR A 114 -1.62 -7.29 22.57
CA TYR A 114 -0.97 -5.97 22.55
C TYR A 114 -1.87 -4.91 23.15
N THR A 115 -1.25 -3.87 23.70
CA THR A 115 -1.86 -2.58 23.98
C THR A 115 -1.31 -1.54 23.00
N VAL A 116 -1.93 -0.35 22.95
CA VAL A 116 -1.40 0.76 22.14
C VAL A 116 0.00 1.17 22.62
N GLU A 117 0.27 1.12 23.93
CA GLU A 117 1.57 1.43 24.53
C GLU A 117 2.62 0.42 24.11
N LYS A 118 2.30 -0.89 24.18
CA LYS A 118 3.20 -1.95 23.70
C LYS A 118 3.50 -1.79 22.20
N MET A 119 2.49 -1.47 21.38
CA MET A 119 2.70 -1.20 19.97
C MET A 119 3.57 0.05 19.75
N ARG A 120 3.41 1.10 20.55
CA ARG A 120 4.29 2.29 20.50
C ARG A 120 5.76 1.94 20.73
N ASP A 121 6.03 1.11 21.72
CA ASP A 121 7.39 0.67 22.04
C ASP A 121 7.95 -0.22 20.93
N GLU A 122 7.15 -1.11 20.41
CA GLU A 122 7.43 -1.96 19.23
C GLU A 122 7.92 -1.13 18.05
N LEU A 123 7.14 -0.13 17.62
CA LEU A 123 7.43 0.72 16.46
C LEU A 123 8.67 1.60 16.68
N LYS A 124 8.82 2.16 17.88
CA LYS A 124 10.00 2.96 18.24
C LYS A 124 11.28 2.13 18.31
N GLN A 125 11.19 0.90 18.81
CA GLN A 125 12.34 -0.02 18.85
C GLN A 125 12.74 -0.43 17.42
N ALA A 126 11.78 -0.74 16.56
CA ALA A 126 12.04 -1.03 15.15
C ALA A 126 12.78 0.14 14.47
N ASN A 127 12.32 1.39 14.66
CA ASN A 127 12.99 2.56 14.08
C ASN A 127 14.43 2.76 14.62
N ARG A 128 14.66 2.54 15.93
CA ARG A 128 16.02 2.56 16.48
C ARG A 128 16.91 1.52 15.82
N ARG A 129 16.41 0.28 15.68
CA ARG A 129 17.18 -0.80 15.08
C ARG A 129 17.44 -0.59 13.60
N ILE A 130 16.47 -0.08 12.83
CA ILE A 130 16.66 0.32 11.44
C ILE A 130 17.77 1.37 11.32
N LYS A 131 17.75 2.39 12.17
CA LYS A 131 18.78 3.43 12.17
C LYS A 131 20.17 2.90 12.51
N GLU A 132 20.28 1.98 13.48
CA GLU A 132 21.55 1.32 13.83
C GLU A 132 22.11 0.49 12.67
N LEU A 133 21.25 -0.25 11.98
CA LEU A 133 21.67 -1.16 10.90
C LEU A 133 21.96 -0.40 9.59
N LEU A 134 21.12 0.56 9.23
CA LEU A 134 21.08 1.15 7.89
C LEU A 134 21.40 2.65 7.86
N GLY A 135 21.52 3.32 9.02
CA GLY A 135 21.82 4.74 9.11
C GLY A 135 20.64 5.68 8.78
N VAL A 136 19.46 5.15 8.44
CA VAL A 136 18.26 5.91 8.07
C VAL A 136 17.17 5.78 9.12
N THR A 137 16.31 6.79 9.21
CA THR A 137 15.08 6.73 10.02
C THR A 137 13.91 6.44 9.10
N ALA A 138 13.12 5.41 9.40
CA ALA A 138 11.91 5.12 8.65
C ALA A 138 10.82 6.15 8.96
N GLU A 139 10.33 6.83 7.93
CA GLU A 139 9.27 7.85 8.02
C GLU A 139 7.91 7.34 7.54
N SER A 140 7.85 6.14 6.98
CA SER A 140 6.64 5.44 6.56
C SER A 140 6.52 4.09 7.26
N PHE A 141 5.28 3.60 7.36
CA PHE A 141 4.96 2.35 8.06
C PHE A 141 4.05 1.47 7.20
N ALA A 142 4.25 0.15 7.24
CA ALA A 142 3.27 -0.82 6.76
C ALA A 142 2.73 -1.65 7.92
N TYR A 143 1.41 -1.77 7.98
CA TYR A 143 0.73 -2.57 9.00
C TYR A 143 0.98 -4.06 8.76
N PRO A 144 1.62 -4.79 9.70
CA PRO A 144 1.75 -6.24 9.57
C PRO A 144 0.39 -6.91 9.31
N CYS A 145 0.32 -7.75 8.28
CA CYS A 145 -0.93 -8.38 7.82
C CYS A 145 -2.07 -7.38 7.48
N GLY A 146 -1.78 -6.10 7.26
CA GLY A 146 -2.76 -5.05 7.05
C GLY A 146 -3.62 -4.68 8.26
N GLN A 147 -3.33 -5.23 9.44
CA GLN A 147 -4.20 -5.14 10.62
C GLN A 147 -3.88 -3.89 11.46
N THR A 148 -4.93 -3.12 11.79
CA THR A 148 -4.82 -1.79 12.40
C THR A 148 -5.31 -1.75 13.86
N PHE A 149 -5.50 -2.91 14.49
CA PHE A 149 -6.05 -3.03 15.83
C PHE A 149 -5.07 -3.71 16.81
N VAL A 150 -5.30 -3.48 18.11
CA VAL A 150 -4.71 -4.22 19.23
C VAL A 150 -5.80 -4.53 20.24
N GLY A 151 -5.61 -5.57 21.07
CA GLY A 151 -6.56 -5.96 22.13
C GLY A 151 -7.66 -6.89 21.63
N ARG A 152 -8.62 -7.21 22.52
CA ARG A 152 -9.69 -8.20 22.30
C ARG A 152 -11.07 -7.65 22.63
N GLY A 153 -12.08 -8.07 21.88
CA GLY A 153 -13.49 -7.81 22.19
C GLY A 153 -13.76 -6.32 22.41
N ILE A 154 -14.32 -5.97 23.55
CA ILE A 154 -14.66 -4.59 23.90
C ILE A 154 -13.43 -3.71 24.18
N ASP A 155 -12.28 -4.31 24.44
CA ASP A 155 -11.01 -3.61 24.70
C ASP A 155 -10.17 -3.41 23.42
N THR A 156 -10.69 -3.83 22.26
CA THR A 156 -10.04 -3.60 20.96
C THR A 156 -9.91 -2.10 20.69
N LYS A 157 -8.70 -1.68 20.31
CA LYS A 157 -8.37 -0.29 19.97
C LYS A 157 -7.64 -0.22 18.64
N SER A 158 -7.94 0.80 17.83
CA SER A 158 -7.13 1.11 16.67
C SER A 158 -5.80 1.74 17.10
N TYR A 159 -4.70 1.34 16.43
CA TYR A 159 -3.42 2.02 16.59
C TYR A 159 -3.06 2.94 15.40
N VAL A 160 -4.01 3.17 14.49
CA VAL A 160 -3.87 4.18 13.41
C VAL A 160 -3.50 5.56 13.96
N PRO A 161 -4.14 6.10 15.03
CA PRO A 161 -3.73 7.38 15.61
C PRO A 161 -2.28 7.41 16.10
N LEU A 162 -1.76 6.27 16.59
CA LEU A 162 -0.36 6.14 16.99
C LEU A 162 0.55 6.22 15.75
N VAL A 163 0.21 5.52 14.67
CA VAL A 163 0.95 5.58 13.39
C VAL A 163 0.99 7.01 12.87
N ALA A 164 -0.14 7.71 12.87
CA ALA A 164 -0.23 9.12 12.46
C ALA A 164 0.68 10.06 13.25
N THR A 165 1.04 9.72 14.50
CA THR A 165 1.97 10.51 15.33
C THR A 165 3.44 10.17 15.10
N LEU A 166 3.75 8.97 14.61
CA LEU A 166 5.12 8.47 14.49
C LEU A 166 5.65 8.49 13.05
N PHE A 167 4.77 8.45 12.07
CA PHE A 167 5.12 8.30 10.66
C PHE A 167 4.35 9.29 9.78
N SER A 168 4.91 9.59 8.62
CA SER A 168 4.27 10.42 7.59
C SER A 168 3.16 9.66 6.86
N SER A 169 3.23 8.34 6.81
CA SER A 169 2.20 7.48 6.21
C SER A 169 2.18 6.09 6.82
N GLY A 170 1.01 5.46 6.80
CA GLY A 170 0.81 4.05 7.10
C GLY A 170 0.09 3.37 5.93
N ARG A 171 0.46 2.14 5.57
CA ARG A 171 -0.14 1.38 4.48
C ARG A 171 -0.73 0.08 5.00
N THR A 172 -1.99 -0.14 4.65
CA THR A 172 -2.73 -1.39 4.87
C THR A 172 -2.41 -2.44 3.79
N TRP A 173 -3.08 -3.59 3.80
CA TRP A 173 -2.78 -4.74 2.92
C TRP A 173 -4.07 -5.39 2.41
N GLN A 174 -4.05 -5.88 1.18
CA GLN A 174 -5.17 -6.55 0.50
C GLN A 174 -6.41 -5.67 0.31
N ASP A 175 -6.20 -4.40 0.06
CA ASP A 175 -7.28 -3.48 -0.26
C ASP A 175 -7.69 -3.57 -1.73
N GLU A 176 -8.94 -3.23 -2.02
CA GLU A 176 -9.52 -3.36 -3.36
C GLU A 176 -9.42 -2.07 -4.18
N THR A 177 -9.11 -0.94 -3.55
CA THR A 177 -9.22 0.38 -4.18
C THR A 177 -7.95 1.22 -4.02
N PRO A 178 -7.57 2.01 -5.04
CA PRO A 178 -6.56 3.05 -4.92
C PRO A 178 -6.97 4.18 -3.97
N ASN A 179 -6.00 5.01 -3.61
CA ASN A 179 -6.16 6.15 -2.71
C ASN A 179 -6.62 7.40 -3.47
N ASP A 180 -7.68 8.05 -3.00
CA ASP A 180 -8.04 9.39 -3.45
C ASP A 180 -7.13 10.42 -2.75
N PRO A 181 -6.24 11.13 -3.50
CA PRO A 181 -5.30 12.04 -2.90
C PRO A 181 -5.95 13.28 -2.25
N GLY A 182 -7.22 13.55 -2.53
CA GLY A 182 -8.00 14.61 -1.88
C GLY A 182 -8.66 14.20 -0.57
N PHE A 183 -8.78 12.89 -0.29
CA PHE A 183 -9.61 12.39 0.79
C PHE A 183 -8.96 11.33 1.69
N CYS A 184 -8.07 10.47 1.14
CA CYS A 184 -7.51 9.33 1.89
C CYS A 184 -6.82 9.77 3.20
N ASP A 185 -6.94 8.95 4.23
CA ASP A 185 -6.13 9.06 5.44
C ASP A 185 -4.74 8.48 5.18
N LEU A 186 -3.72 9.33 5.20
CA LEU A 186 -2.34 8.90 4.95
C LEU A 186 -1.81 7.95 6.03
N ALA A 187 -2.38 7.94 7.23
CA ALA A 187 -2.00 6.99 8.27
C ALA A 187 -2.51 5.57 8.04
N GLN A 188 -3.42 5.38 7.08
CA GLN A 188 -3.96 4.08 6.66
C GLN A 188 -4.27 4.04 5.16
N ALA A 189 -3.31 4.48 4.34
CA ALA A 189 -3.41 4.39 2.90
C ALA A 189 -3.60 2.93 2.44
N THR A 190 -4.47 2.73 1.44
CA THR A 190 -4.77 1.40 0.92
C THR A 190 -3.59 0.81 0.14
N GLY A 191 -3.32 -0.48 0.34
CA GLY A 191 -2.30 -1.25 -0.35
C GLY A 191 -2.90 -2.40 -1.16
N VAL A 192 -2.83 -2.32 -2.48
CA VAL A 192 -3.33 -3.34 -3.39
C VAL A 192 -2.28 -4.43 -3.58
N GLU A 193 -2.66 -5.68 -3.33
CA GLU A 193 -1.76 -6.82 -3.50
C GLU A 193 -1.32 -7.00 -4.96
N MET A 194 -0.01 -7.18 -5.18
CA MET A 194 0.55 -7.48 -6.50
C MET A 194 1.17 -8.88 -6.61
N ASP A 195 1.31 -9.61 -5.48
CA ASP A 195 1.83 -10.97 -5.50
C ASP A 195 0.92 -11.91 -6.30
N GLY A 196 1.54 -12.80 -7.06
CA GLY A 196 0.84 -13.78 -7.89
C GLY A 196 0.06 -13.19 -9.07
N ARG A 197 0.04 -11.87 -9.25
CA ARG A 197 -0.69 -11.23 -10.36
C ARG A 197 0.18 -11.06 -11.59
N ASP A 198 -0.46 -11.09 -12.75
CA ASP A 198 0.11 -10.68 -14.02
C ASP A 198 -0.16 -9.19 -14.29
N PHE A 199 0.59 -8.59 -15.21
CA PHE A 199 0.43 -7.18 -15.56
C PHE A 199 -0.99 -6.87 -16.05
N GLU A 200 -1.60 -7.76 -16.78
CA GLU A 200 -2.96 -7.64 -17.33
C GLU A 200 -4.04 -7.54 -16.23
N GLN A 201 -3.74 -8.03 -15.01
CA GLN A 201 -4.63 -7.90 -13.84
C GLN A 201 -4.39 -6.59 -13.07
N ILE A 202 -3.23 -5.99 -13.19
CA ILE A 202 -2.88 -4.69 -12.57
C ILE A 202 -3.27 -3.52 -13.48
N LEU A 203 -3.18 -3.67 -14.80
CA LEU A 203 -3.41 -2.61 -15.78
C LEU A 203 -4.76 -1.89 -15.60
N PRO A 204 -5.90 -2.57 -15.42
CA PRO A 204 -7.19 -1.88 -15.23
C PRO A 204 -7.22 -0.95 -14.00
N ILE A 205 -6.48 -1.30 -12.93
CA ILE A 205 -6.37 -0.49 -11.71
C ILE A 205 -5.62 0.81 -12.03
N LEU A 206 -4.53 0.72 -12.81
CA LEU A 206 -3.74 1.89 -13.22
C LEU A 206 -4.52 2.79 -14.18
N GLU A 207 -5.24 2.20 -15.13
CA GLU A 207 -6.06 2.97 -16.09
C GLU A 207 -7.15 3.74 -15.37
N LYS A 208 -7.89 3.09 -14.45
CA LYS A 208 -8.88 3.76 -13.62
C LYS A 208 -8.26 4.86 -12.77
N ALA A 209 -7.10 4.62 -12.14
CA ALA A 209 -6.41 5.63 -11.36
C ALA A 209 -6.01 6.85 -12.22
N ARG A 210 -5.60 6.65 -13.48
CA ARG A 210 -5.31 7.73 -14.44
C ARG A 210 -6.55 8.54 -14.83
N GLU A 211 -7.70 7.90 -14.91
CA GLU A 211 -8.98 8.57 -15.20
C GLU A 211 -9.45 9.42 -14.04
N THR A 212 -9.24 8.94 -12.80
CA THR A 212 -9.78 9.53 -11.58
C THR A 212 -8.77 10.34 -10.77
N GLY A 213 -7.49 10.39 -11.18
CA GLY A 213 -6.46 11.16 -10.48
C GLY A 213 -5.92 10.50 -9.21
N GLN A 214 -6.07 9.18 -9.05
CA GLN A 214 -5.76 8.45 -7.82
C GLN A 214 -4.29 8.05 -7.68
N TRP A 215 -3.91 7.67 -6.45
CA TRP A 215 -2.64 7.08 -6.08
C TRP A 215 -2.80 5.59 -5.84
N VAL A 216 -2.11 4.77 -6.62
CA VAL A 216 -2.03 3.31 -6.45
C VAL A 216 -0.79 2.98 -5.63
N VAL A 217 -0.95 2.28 -4.51
CA VAL A 217 0.15 1.65 -3.80
C VAL A 217 0.06 0.16 -4.05
N LEU A 218 1.01 -0.39 -4.78
CA LEU A 218 1.14 -1.84 -4.98
C LEU A 218 2.03 -2.41 -3.89
N ALA A 219 1.59 -3.52 -3.31
CA ALA A 219 2.24 -4.17 -2.19
C ALA A 219 2.52 -5.65 -2.49
N GLY A 220 3.74 -6.09 -2.24
CA GLY A 220 4.20 -7.46 -2.46
C GLY A 220 5.29 -7.87 -1.48
N HIS A 221 5.81 -9.09 -1.63
CA HIS A 221 6.82 -9.65 -0.72
C HIS A 221 8.06 -10.13 -1.48
N GLU A 222 8.10 -11.42 -1.87
CA GLU A 222 9.22 -11.94 -2.66
C GLU A 222 9.22 -11.37 -4.08
N ILE A 223 10.38 -11.33 -4.72
CA ILE A 223 10.53 -10.97 -6.13
C ILE A 223 11.18 -12.15 -6.86
N GLY A 224 10.44 -12.75 -7.80
CA GLY A 224 10.89 -13.96 -8.46
C GLY A 224 10.04 -14.35 -9.67
N GLN A 225 10.17 -15.59 -10.11
CA GLN A 225 9.36 -16.11 -11.22
C GLN A 225 7.97 -16.52 -10.73
N ASP A 226 7.93 -17.42 -9.76
CA ASP A 226 6.71 -17.95 -9.14
C ASP A 226 6.97 -18.29 -7.67
N GLY A 227 5.92 -18.44 -6.90
CA GLY A 227 5.98 -18.83 -5.49
C GLY A 227 4.86 -18.21 -4.67
N GLN A 228 4.79 -18.65 -3.41
CA GLN A 228 3.88 -18.04 -2.45
C GLN A 228 4.34 -16.62 -2.12
N GLN A 229 3.40 -15.67 -2.09
CA GLN A 229 3.70 -14.26 -1.84
C GLN A 229 4.84 -13.74 -2.73
N THR A 230 4.78 -14.03 -4.03
CA THR A 230 5.82 -13.66 -4.98
C THR A 230 5.29 -12.71 -6.04
N THR A 231 5.87 -11.53 -6.11
CA THR A 231 5.71 -10.58 -7.20
C THR A 231 6.55 -11.03 -8.39
N ARG A 232 5.91 -11.29 -9.52
CA ARG A 232 6.61 -11.82 -10.71
C ARG A 232 7.51 -10.77 -11.36
N VAL A 233 8.74 -11.16 -11.67
CA VAL A 233 9.71 -10.31 -12.40
C VAL A 233 9.12 -9.82 -13.72
N THR A 234 8.47 -10.70 -14.48
CA THR A 234 7.86 -10.37 -15.78
C THR A 234 6.73 -9.35 -15.64
N MET A 235 5.94 -9.43 -14.57
CA MET A 235 4.92 -8.44 -14.26
C MET A 235 5.56 -7.10 -13.94
N LEU A 236 6.57 -7.05 -13.06
CA LEU A 236 7.27 -5.82 -12.69
C LEU A 236 7.94 -5.14 -13.88
N GLU A 237 8.57 -5.90 -14.80
CA GLU A 237 9.18 -5.33 -16.01
C GLU A 237 8.15 -4.63 -16.89
N LYS A 238 7.01 -5.27 -17.16
CA LYS A 238 5.90 -4.69 -17.92
C LYS A 238 5.33 -3.46 -17.22
N LEU A 239 5.09 -3.55 -15.90
CA LEU A 239 4.54 -2.48 -15.08
C LEU A 239 5.43 -1.25 -15.08
N MET A 240 6.73 -1.41 -14.83
CA MET A 240 7.66 -0.29 -14.80
C MET A 240 7.87 0.32 -16.19
N SER A 241 7.88 -0.49 -17.24
CA SER A 241 7.93 0.00 -18.62
C SER A 241 6.69 0.83 -18.95
N TYR A 242 5.50 0.35 -18.57
CA TYR A 242 4.24 1.08 -18.75
C TYR A 242 4.22 2.40 -17.95
N ALA A 243 4.63 2.37 -16.67
CA ALA A 243 4.61 3.56 -15.83
C ALA A 243 5.63 4.62 -16.27
N ASN A 244 6.79 4.20 -16.81
CA ASN A 244 7.83 5.09 -17.32
C ASN A 244 7.52 5.67 -18.70
N ASP A 245 6.56 5.12 -19.45
CA ASP A 245 6.13 5.72 -20.72
C ASP A 245 5.45 7.07 -20.45
N PRO A 246 6.01 8.19 -20.98
CA PRO A 246 5.44 9.52 -20.78
C PRO A 246 3.98 9.64 -21.24
N ALA A 247 3.55 8.86 -22.24
CA ALA A 247 2.18 8.86 -22.74
C ALA A 247 1.18 8.42 -21.66
N ASN A 248 1.60 7.58 -20.71
CA ASN A 248 0.74 7.09 -19.64
C ASN A 248 0.58 8.09 -18.48
N LYS A 249 1.41 9.13 -18.41
CA LYS A 249 1.29 10.22 -17.41
C LYS A 249 1.18 9.72 -15.97
N ILE A 250 1.94 8.69 -15.60
CA ILE A 250 2.02 8.16 -14.25
C ILE A 250 3.27 8.74 -13.56
N TRP A 251 3.12 9.21 -12.33
CA TRP A 251 4.23 9.56 -11.47
C TRP A 251 4.57 8.35 -10.59
N ILE A 252 5.66 7.67 -10.88
CA ILE A 252 6.14 6.55 -10.08
C ILE A 252 7.20 7.03 -9.09
N ALA A 253 6.95 6.82 -7.79
CA ALA A 253 7.85 7.23 -6.71
C ALA A 253 7.60 6.42 -5.43
N PRO A 254 8.54 6.42 -4.45
CA PRO A 254 8.33 5.81 -3.14
C PRO A 254 7.10 6.34 -2.41
N VAL A 255 6.55 5.52 -1.51
CA VAL A 255 5.32 5.83 -0.75
C VAL A 255 5.46 7.13 0.03
N GLY A 256 6.55 7.31 0.81
CA GLY A 256 6.76 8.53 1.59
C GLY A 256 6.95 9.77 0.72
N THR A 257 7.50 9.64 -0.48
CA THR A 257 7.62 10.75 -1.43
C THR A 257 6.25 11.22 -1.91
N ILE A 258 5.37 10.28 -2.28
CA ILE A 258 4.02 10.64 -2.74
C ILE A 258 3.16 11.13 -1.58
N ALA A 259 3.24 10.50 -0.41
CA ALA A 259 2.52 10.93 0.79
C ALA A 259 2.89 12.36 1.20
N ARG A 260 4.19 12.71 1.16
CA ARG A 260 4.67 14.07 1.43
C ARG A 260 4.09 15.08 0.44
N HIS A 261 4.09 14.76 -0.85
CA HIS A 261 3.48 15.61 -1.88
C HIS A 261 1.97 15.82 -1.61
N ILE A 262 1.25 14.77 -1.23
CA ILE A 262 -0.17 14.88 -0.89
C ILE A 262 -0.37 15.83 0.30
N ARG A 263 0.40 15.68 1.40
CA ARG A 263 0.35 16.58 2.56
C ARG A 263 0.59 18.03 2.18
N GLU A 264 1.65 18.30 1.42
CA GLU A 264 1.99 19.64 0.94
C GLU A 264 0.85 20.27 0.14
N ARG A 265 0.24 19.49 -0.78
CA ARG A 265 -0.87 19.97 -1.60
C ARG A 265 -2.17 20.19 -0.81
N ARG A 266 -2.37 19.45 0.29
CA ARG A 266 -3.50 19.63 1.22
C ARG A 266 -3.25 20.74 2.25
N GLY A 267 -2.02 21.25 2.37
CA GLY A 267 -1.63 22.20 3.42
C GLY A 267 -1.57 21.55 4.83
N GLU A 268 -1.43 20.23 4.90
CA GLU A 268 -1.26 19.49 6.15
C GLU A 268 0.19 19.62 6.64
N LYS A 269 0.34 19.83 7.95
CA LYS A 269 1.66 19.94 8.61
C LYS A 269 2.22 18.58 9.00
#